data_b58ee586632cd853b7f707757631055a
#
_entry.id   b58ee586632cd853b7f707757631055a
#
_cell.length_a   1.000
_cell.length_b   1.000
_cell.length_c   1.000
_cell.angle_alpha   90.00
_cell.angle_beta   90.00
_cell.angle_gamma   90.00
#
_symmetry.space_group_name_H-M   'P 1'
#
loop_
_entity.id
_entity.type
_entity.pdbx_description
1 polymer ?
#
loop_
_entity_poly.entity_id
_entity_poly.type
_entity_poly.pdbx_seq_one_letter_code
_entity_poly.pdbx_strand_id
1 'polypeptide(L)'
;MWTWDQSAGTLSRGGKIVSRGYSGKGRGVNNPSLQGVAGIGPIPRGRWIMINRYDSKNVGPFTITLNAVDSTPDDRHDATGRGAFRIHGDSIRAPGTASKGCIILPRAIREMVWRSGDHELEVIE
;
A
#
# COMPACT_ATOMS: atom_id res chain seq x y z
N MET A 1 15.04 -2.35 -0.62
CA MET A 1 13.63 -2.77 -0.58
C MET A 1 12.93 -2.16 0.60
N TRP A 2 11.75 -1.63 0.37
CA TRP A 2 10.87 -1.11 1.42
C TRP A 2 10.08 -2.24 2.05
N THR A 3 9.69 -2.09 3.31
CA THR A 3 8.88 -3.07 4.03
C THR A 3 7.64 -2.39 4.61
N TRP A 4 6.47 -2.93 4.28
CA TRP A 4 5.21 -2.54 4.90
C TRP A 4 4.74 -3.64 5.86
N ASP A 5 4.58 -3.26 7.13
CA ASP A 5 4.09 -4.16 8.18
C ASP A 5 2.58 -3.98 8.33
N GLN A 6 1.82 -5.03 8.01
CA GLN A 6 0.35 -4.96 8.03
C GLN A 6 -0.22 -4.61 9.40
N SER A 7 0.26 -5.27 10.43
CA SER A 7 -0.31 -5.10 11.77
C SER A 7 0.16 -3.83 12.47
N ALA A 8 1.40 -3.44 12.25
CA ALA A 8 1.95 -2.21 12.84
C ALA A 8 1.54 -0.94 12.09
N GLY A 9 1.20 -1.07 10.81
CA GLY A 9 0.92 0.11 9.97
C GLY A 9 2.16 0.97 9.75
N THR A 10 3.31 0.33 9.52
CA THR A 10 4.58 1.04 9.38
C THR A 10 5.26 0.74 8.05
N LEU A 11 5.90 1.78 7.50
CA LEU A 11 6.82 1.66 6.38
C LEU A 11 8.24 1.76 6.93
N SER A 12 9.10 0.80 6.56
CA SER A 12 10.50 0.79 6.97
C SER A 12 11.43 0.50 5.80
N ARG A 13 12.72 0.82 5.99
CA ARG A 13 13.79 0.50 5.05
C ARG A 13 15.08 0.30 5.84
N GLY A 14 15.80 -0.77 5.54
CA GLY A 14 17.04 -1.07 6.24
C GLY A 14 16.86 -1.25 7.76
N GLY A 15 15.73 -1.80 8.20
CA GLY A 15 15.43 -1.99 9.61
C GLY A 15 14.94 -0.74 10.35
N LYS A 16 14.82 0.40 9.66
CA LYS A 16 14.38 1.67 10.25
C LYS A 16 12.96 2.01 9.83
N ILE A 17 12.11 2.31 10.82
CA ILE A 17 10.76 2.83 10.54
C ILE A 17 10.90 4.25 10.00
N VAL A 18 10.33 4.47 8.80
CA VAL A 18 10.37 5.76 8.10
C VAL A 18 9.07 6.52 8.28
N SER A 19 7.94 5.82 8.33
CA SER A 19 6.62 6.44 8.45
C SER A 19 5.61 5.46 9.01
N ARG A 20 4.51 6.02 9.51
CA ARG A 20 3.31 5.28 9.87
C ARG A 20 2.20 5.63 8.88
N GLY A 21 1.28 4.70 8.70
CA GLY A 21 0.13 4.87 7.84
C GLY A 21 -0.89 3.77 8.10
N TYR A 22 -1.73 3.51 7.12
CA TYR A 22 -2.69 2.41 7.26
C TYR A 22 -3.05 1.80 5.91
N SER A 23 -3.62 0.60 5.95
CA SER A 23 -4.10 -0.12 4.79
C SER A 23 -5.33 -0.93 5.22
N GLY A 24 -6.44 -0.78 4.47
CA GLY A 24 -7.70 -1.43 4.78
C GLY A 24 -8.77 -0.47 5.28
N LYS A 25 -10.00 -0.98 5.42
CA LYS A 25 -11.18 -0.22 5.79
C LYS A 25 -11.88 -0.84 7.00
N GLY A 26 -12.33 0.00 7.95
CA GLY A 26 -13.06 -0.45 9.12
C GLY A 26 -12.26 -1.50 9.91
N ARG A 27 -12.86 -2.65 10.17
CA ARG A 27 -12.20 -3.76 10.90
C ARG A 27 -10.98 -4.33 10.14
N GLY A 28 -10.85 -4.02 8.87
CA GLY A 28 -9.72 -4.46 8.05
C GLY A 28 -8.49 -3.58 8.16
N VAL A 29 -8.59 -2.40 8.80
CA VAL A 29 -7.45 -1.50 8.94
C VAL A 29 -6.33 -2.20 9.71
N ASN A 30 -5.18 -2.35 9.05
CA ASN A 30 -3.99 -2.97 9.61
C ASN A 30 -4.28 -4.33 10.28
N ASN A 31 -5.17 -5.10 9.66
CA ASN A 31 -5.60 -6.39 10.18
C ASN A 31 -5.19 -7.53 9.22
N PRO A 32 -4.06 -8.23 9.50
CA PRO A 32 -3.57 -9.27 8.60
C PRO A 32 -4.56 -10.41 8.37
N SER A 33 -5.40 -10.72 9.34
CA SER A 33 -6.35 -11.82 9.22
C SER A 33 -7.42 -11.57 8.15
N LEU A 34 -7.62 -10.32 7.72
CA LEU A 34 -8.59 -9.93 6.72
C LEU A 34 -7.97 -9.61 5.36
N GLN A 35 -6.70 -9.94 5.15
CA GLN A 35 -6.02 -9.58 3.89
C GLN A 35 -6.68 -10.14 2.62
N GLY A 36 -7.43 -11.22 2.74
CA GLY A 36 -8.15 -11.82 1.60
C GLY A 36 -9.53 -11.21 1.33
N VAL A 37 -10.00 -10.29 2.17
CA VAL A 37 -11.34 -9.72 2.07
C VAL A 37 -11.32 -8.48 1.19
N ALA A 38 -11.87 -8.59 -0.03
CA ALA A 38 -11.90 -7.48 -0.98
C ALA A 38 -12.66 -6.28 -0.42
N GLY A 39 -12.09 -5.08 -0.60
CA GLY A 39 -12.69 -3.83 -0.16
C GLY A 39 -12.59 -3.53 1.33
N ILE A 40 -12.09 -4.46 2.13
CA ILE A 40 -12.01 -4.37 3.59
C ILE A 40 -10.57 -4.56 4.08
N GLY A 41 -9.94 -5.66 3.69
CA GLY A 41 -8.62 -6.05 4.19
C GLY A 41 -7.48 -5.15 3.73
N PRO A 42 -6.35 -5.22 4.44
CA PRO A 42 -5.15 -4.50 4.03
C PRO A 42 -4.55 -5.12 2.76
N ILE A 43 -3.54 -4.45 2.20
CA ILE A 43 -2.76 -5.02 1.09
C ILE A 43 -2.21 -6.38 1.50
N PRO A 44 -2.35 -7.42 0.65
CA PRO A 44 -1.89 -8.76 0.99
C PRO A 44 -0.37 -8.87 1.14
N ARG A 45 0.06 -9.79 1.97
CA ARG A 45 1.47 -10.13 2.14
C ARG A 45 2.09 -10.62 0.84
N GLY A 46 3.36 -10.34 0.68
CA GLY A 46 4.15 -10.76 -0.48
C GLY A 46 4.99 -9.62 -1.02
N ARG A 47 5.53 -9.85 -2.21
CA ARG A 47 6.36 -8.86 -2.89
C ARG A 47 5.54 -8.05 -3.88
N TRP A 48 5.84 -6.77 -3.92
CA TRP A 48 5.19 -5.80 -4.79
C TRP A 48 6.23 -4.92 -5.48
N ILE A 49 5.89 -4.40 -6.63
CA ILE A 49 6.74 -3.45 -7.35
C ILE A 49 5.96 -2.17 -7.65
N MET A 50 6.62 -1.04 -7.47
CA MET A 50 6.09 0.28 -7.80
C MET A 50 6.38 0.55 -9.27
N ILE A 51 5.34 0.65 -10.11
CA ILE A 51 5.53 0.72 -11.57
C ILE A 51 5.42 2.12 -12.14
N ASN A 52 4.70 3.03 -11.49
CA ASN A 52 4.64 4.43 -11.88
C ASN A 52 4.10 5.28 -10.73
N ARG A 53 4.17 6.59 -10.94
CA ARG A 53 3.44 7.55 -10.10
C ARG A 53 2.62 8.47 -10.99
N TYR A 54 1.47 8.92 -10.51
CA TYR A 54 0.57 9.77 -11.28
C TYR A 54 -0.36 10.56 -10.35
N ASP A 55 -1.04 11.56 -10.92
CA ASP A 55 -2.07 12.32 -10.20
C ASP A 55 -3.42 11.68 -10.50
N SER A 56 -4.01 11.04 -9.50
CA SER A 56 -5.26 10.32 -9.64
C SER A 56 -6.46 11.25 -9.45
N LYS A 57 -7.45 11.14 -10.33
CA LYS A 57 -8.73 11.83 -10.15
C LYS A 57 -9.53 11.29 -8.97
N ASN A 58 -9.34 10.02 -8.63
CA ASN A 58 -10.11 9.35 -7.59
C ASN A 58 -9.46 9.42 -6.21
N VAL A 59 -8.14 9.28 -6.14
CA VAL A 59 -7.42 9.15 -4.86
C VAL A 59 -6.35 10.21 -4.64
N GLY A 60 -6.20 11.15 -5.58
CA GLY A 60 -5.42 12.36 -5.38
C GLY A 60 -4.03 12.37 -6.00
N PRO A 61 -3.26 13.43 -5.72
CA PRO A 61 -1.95 13.63 -6.33
C PRO A 61 -0.91 12.68 -5.76
N PHE A 62 0.13 12.46 -6.54
CA PHE A 62 1.28 11.63 -6.23
C PHE A 62 0.89 10.24 -5.73
N THR A 63 0.11 9.56 -6.55
CA THR A 63 -0.31 8.17 -6.32
C THR A 63 0.70 7.23 -6.97
N ILE A 64 1.10 6.18 -6.26
CA ILE A 64 2.04 5.17 -6.74
C ILE A 64 1.28 3.89 -7.03
N THR A 65 1.43 3.36 -8.24
CA THR A 65 0.82 2.09 -8.64
C THR A 65 1.67 0.91 -8.17
N LEU A 66 1.01 -0.09 -7.59
CA LEU A 66 1.66 -1.33 -7.13
C LEU A 66 1.17 -2.52 -7.94
N ASN A 67 2.12 -3.35 -8.41
CA ASN A 67 1.82 -4.66 -8.98
C ASN A 67 2.39 -5.76 -8.09
N ALA A 68 1.63 -6.84 -7.94
CA ALA A 68 2.10 -8.02 -7.22
C ALA A 68 3.18 -8.74 -8.03
N VAL A 69 4.26 -9.11 -7.36
CA VAL A 69 5.32 -9.91 -7.95
C VAL A 69 5.00 -11.39 -7.67
N ASP A 70 4.16 -11.96 -8.51
CA ASP A 70 3.73 -13.36 -8.41
C ASP A 70 3.75 -14.03 -9.79
N SER A 71 3.02 -15.11 -9.98
CA SER A 71 3.11 -15.89 -11.22
C SER A 71 2.58 -15.17 -12.46
N THR A 72 1.67 -14.20 -12.27
CA THR A 72 1.09 -13.41 -13.36
C THR A 72 1.55 -11.96 -13.25
N PRO A 73 2.25 -11.42 -14.27
CA PRO A 73 2.76 -10.04 -14.19
C PRO A 73 1.66 -9.01 -14.47
N ASP A 74 0.74 -8.83 -13.52
CA ASP A 74 -0.35 -7.87 -13.60
C ASP A 74 -0.56 -7.19 -12.24
N ASP A 75 -1.64 -6.41 -12.10
CA ASP A 75 -1.97 -5.75 -10.84
C ASP A 75 -2.73 -6.65 -9.85
N ARG A 76 -3.00 -7.91 -10.24
CA ARG A 76 -3.76 -8.84 -9.42
C ARG A 76 -2.84 -9.71 -8.57
N HIS A 77 -3.15 -9.80 -7.29
CA HIS A 77 -2.47 -10.70 -6.36
C HIS A 77 -3.09 -12.10 -6.48
N ASP A 78 -2.31 -13.08 -6.98
CA ASP A 78 -2.83 -14.40 -7.34
C ASP A 78 -3.51 -15.12 -6.17
N ALA A 79 -2.88 -15.11 -5.00
CA ALA A 79 -3.38 -15.88 -3.85
C ALA A 79 -4.72 -15.37 -3.32
N THR A 80 -5.02 -14.09 -3.44
CA THR A 80 -6.27 -13.49 -2.94
C THR A 80 -7.24 -13.10 -4.05
N GLY A 81 -6.80 -13.04 -5.29
CA GLY A 81 -7.58 -12.54 -6.43
C GLY A 81 -7.84 -11.05 -6.40
N ARG A 82 -7.25 -10.32 -5.45
CA ARG A 82 -7.45 -8.88 -5.28
C ARG A 82 -6.48 -8.09 -6.14
N GLY A 83 -6.85 -6.89 -6.55
CA GLY A 83 -6.04 -6.03 -7.40
C GLY A 83 -6.28 -4.56 -7.17
N ALA A 84 -5.72 -3.73 -8.06
CA ALA A 84 -5.83 -2.28 -8.04
C ALA A 84 -5.23 -1.64 -6.78
N PHE A 85 -4.10 -2.15 -6.30
CA PHE A 85 -3.41 -1.58 -5.14
C PHE A 85 -2.56 -0.38 -5.52
N ARG A 86 -2.58 0.62 -4.65
CA ARG A 86 -1.85 1.89 -4.80
C ARG A 86 -1.30 2.33 -3.45
N ILE A 87 -0.33 3.23 -3.47
CA ILE A 87 0.03 4.06 -2.32
C ILE A 87 -0.48 5.46 -2.61
N HIS A 88 -1.33 5.99 -1.76
CA HIS A 88 -1.88 7.35 -1.95
C HIS A 88 -2.09 8.08 -0.62
N GLY A 89 -2.65 9.29 -0.68
CA GLY A 89 -2.89 10.12 0.49
C GLY A 89 -4.22 9.84 1.16
N ASP A 90 -4.34 10.32 2.38
CA ASP A 90 -5.54 10.19 3.18
C ASP A 90 -6.66 11.14 2.73
N SER A 91 -7.88 10.87 3.16
CA SER A 91 -9.01 11.75 2.97
C SER A 91 -8.84 13.02 3.82
N ILE A 92 -9.02 14.18 3.20
CA ILE A 92 -9.00 15.45 3.92
C ILE A 92 -10.26 15.60 4.77
N ARG A 93 -11.41 15.14 4.27
CA ARG A 93 -12.71 15.27 4.94
C ARG A 93 -12.94 14.24 6.04
N ALA A 94 -12.44 13.02 5.83
CA ALA A 94 -12.65 11.92 6.75
C ALA A 94 -11.35 11.11 6.90
N PRO A 95 -10.34 11.63 7.64
CA PRO A 95 -9.08 10.92 7.84
C PRO A 95 -9.31 9.50 8.38
N GLY A 96 -8.54 8.56 7.87
CA GLY A 96 -8.64 7.15 8.24
C GLY A 96 -9.63 6.35 7.41
N THR A 97 -10.27 6.94 6.38
CA THR A 97 -11.31 6.27 5.58
C THR A 97 -10.97 6.11 4.10
N ALA A 98 -9.75 6.47 3.69
CA ALA A 98 -9.39 6.54 2.27
C ALA A 98 -8.98 5.20 1.66
N SER A 99 -8.84 4.14 2.44
CA SER A 99 -8.31 2.87 1.97
C SER A 99 -9.38 1.79 1.88
N LYS A 100 -9.33 1.01 0.80
CA LYS A 100 -10.01 -0.29 0.66
C LYS A 100 -8.99 -1.42 0.53
N GLY A 101 -7.74 -1.14 0.87
CA GLY A 101 -6.58 -2.02 0.74
C GLY A 101 -5.32 -1.29 0.31
N CYS A 102 -5.42 -0.13 -0.29
CA CYS A 102 -4.26 0.70 -0.62
C CYS A 102 -3.51 1.14 0.63
N ILE A 103 -2.20 1.34 0.50
CA ILE A 103 -1.38 1.89 1.59
C ILE A 103 -1.55 3.41 1.60
N ILE A 104 -1.89 3.96 2.75
CA ILE A 104 -2.05 5.39 2.95
C ILE A 104 -0.85 5.95 3.70
N LEU A 105 -0.15 6.88 3.05
CA LEU A 105 1.06 7.53 3.58
C LEU A 105 1.02 9.04 3.30
N PRO A 106 1.69 9.85 4.14
CA PRO A 106 1.83 11.30 3.89
C PRO A 106 2.52 11.58 2.56
N ARG A 107 2.20 12.72 1.95
CA ARG A 107 2.76 13.08 0.64
C ARG A 107 4.28 13.13 0.64
N ALA A 108 4.90 13.74 1.64
CA ALA A 108 6.36 13.84 1.72
C ALA A 108 7.03 12.45 1.71
N ILE A 109 6.38 11.46 2.33
CA ILE A 109 6.86 10.07 2.37
C ILE A 109 6.71 9.43 0.99
N ARG A 110 5.56 9.60 0.33
CA ARG A 110 5.35 9.07 -1.02
C ARG A 110 6.37 9.62 -2.01
N GLU A 111 6.65 10.93 -1.95
CA GLU A 111 7.66 11.57 -2.78
C GLU A 111 9.06 11.01 -2.50
N MET A 112 9.43 10.86 -1.23
CA MET A 112 10.72 10.30 -0.83
C MET A 112 10.89 8.87 -1.33
N VAL A 113 9.87 8.03 -1.16
CA VAL A 113 9.88 6.63 -1.60
C VAL A 113 10.10 6.54 -3.11
N TRP A 114 9.33 7.29 -3.89
CA TRP A 114 9.45 7.26 -5.35
C TRP A 114 10.81 7.79 -5.82
N ARG A 115 11.27 8.89 -5.25
CA ARG A 115 12.53 9.53 -5.64
C ARG A 115 13.77 8.75 -5.20
N SER A 116 13.63 7.80 -4.28
CA SER A 116 14.73 6.96 -3.84
C SER A 116 15.27 6.04 -4.95
N GLY A 117 14.47 5.78 -5.98
CA GLY A 117 14.79 4.81 -7.02
C GLY A 117 14.62 3.35 -6.60
N ASP A 118 14.31 3.09 -5.34
CA ASP A 118 14.00 1.76 -4.82
C ASP A 118 12.50 1.51 -4.94
N HIS A 119 12.11 0.74 -5.94
CA HIS A 119 10.70 0.48 -6.28
C HIS A 119 10.21 -0.88 -5.81
N GLU A 120 10.98 -1.58 -5.00
CA GLU A 120 10.60 -2.87 -4.45
C GLU A 120 9.99 -2.72 -3.05
N LEU A 121 8.90 -3.44 -2.83
CA LEU A 121 8.17 -3.44 -1.56
C LEU A 121 7.88 -4.86 -1.13
N GLU A 122 8.14 -5.18 0.12
CA GLU A 122 7.67 -6.41 0.74
C GLU A 122 6.60 -6.08 1.78
N VAL A 123 5.46 -6.75 1.71
CA VAL A 123 4.40 -6.65 2.71
C VAL A 123 4.51 -7.85 3.63
N ILE A 124 4.65 -7.58 4.92
CA ILE A 124 4.76 -8.58 5.98
C ILE A 124 3.61 -8.43 6.98
N GLU A 125 3.43 -9.45 7.80
CA GLU A 125 2.37 -9.47 8.82
C GLU A 125 2.58 -8.44 9.94
#